data_d051af36cde1bdfd887654d5dd59667c
#
_entry.id   d051af36cde1bdfd887654d5dd59667c
#
_cell.length_a   1.000
_cell.length_b   1.000
_cell.length_c   1.000
_cell.angle_alpha   90.00
_cell.angle_beta   90.00
_cell.angle_gamma   90.00
#
_symmetry.space_group_name_H-M   'P 1'
#
loop_
_entity.id
_entity.type
_entity.pdbx_description
1 polymer ?
#
loop_
_entity_poly.entity_id
_entity_poly.type
_entity_poly.pdbx_seq_one_letter_code
_entity_poly.pdbx_strand_id
1 'polypeptide(L)'
;MSHPVEIDPILLSKVSKPARYVGGEWNSVVKDHDAVKLTVAYCFPDVYEVAMSHLGLRILYALLNERPDVAAERVYAPWPDMEEVMRSQGYPLFSLETKTPVRDFDMVGF
;
A
#
# COMPACT_ATOMS: atom_id res chain seq x y z
N MET A 1 15.32 9.03 1.08
CA MET A 1 15.25 7.57 1.18
C MET A 1 14.11 7.17 2.12
N SER A 2 13.19 6.35 1.67
CA SER A 2 12.10 5.89 2.50
C SER A 2 12.51 4.64 3.28
N HIS A 3 11.91 4.45 4.46
CA HIS A 3 12.10 3.26 5.26
C HIS A 3 10.79 2.48 5.26
N PRO A 4 10.73 1.33 4.54
CA PRO A 4 9.53 0.49 4.54
C PRO A 4 9.13 0.07 5.94
N VAL A 5 7.82 -0.04 6.17
CA VAL A 5 7.29 -0.51 7.43
C VAL A 5 7.54 -2.02 7.54
N GLU A 6 8.15 -2.44 8.63
CA GLU A 6 8.32 -3.87 8.94
C GLU A 6 7.26 -4.27 9.95
N ILE A 7 6.34 -5.14 9.52
CA ILE A 7 5.26 -5.61 10.38
C ILE A 7 5.70 -6.90 11.06
N ASP A 8 5.69 -6.88 12.39
CA ASP A 8 5.99 -8.09 13.17
C ASP A 8 4.96 -9.17 12.84
N PRO A 9 5.37 -10.38 12.40
CA PRO A 9 4.46 -11.48 12.12
C PRO A 9 3.56 -11.86 13.31
N ILE A 10 4.04 -11.67 14.52
CA ILE A 10 3.24 -11.94 15.72
C ILE A 10 2.06 -10.97 15.80
N LEU A 11 2.26 -9.71 15.43
CA LEU A 11 1.20 -8.71 15.39
C LEU A 11 0.19 -9.02 14.28
N LEU A 12 0.64 -9.49 13.13
CA LEU A 12 -0.25 -9.90 12.04
C LEU A 12 -1.14 -11.06 12.44
N SER A 13 -0.66 -11.96 13.31
CA SER A 13 -1.47 -13.07 13.79
C SER A 13 -2.65 -12.64 14.68
N LYS A 14 -2.62 -11.39 15.19
CA LYS A 14 -3.69 -10.85 16.04
C LYS A 14 -4.83 -10.22 15.27
N VAL A 15 -4.69 -10.05 13.95
CA VAL A 15 -5.74 -9.48 13.10
C VAL A 15 -6.48 -10.58 12.36
N SER A 16 -7.75 -10.30 11.99
CA SER A 16 -8.64 -11.33 11.45
C SER A 16 -8.27 -11.78 10.03
N LYS A 17 -7.67 -10.92 9.23
CA LYS A 17 -7.30 -11.22 7.83
C LYS A 17 -5.93 -10.64 7.50
N PRO A 18 -4.85 -11.28 7.93
CA PRO A 18 -3.49 -10.74 7.72
C PRO A 18 -3.13 -10.55 6.26
N ALA A 19 -3.70 -11.35 5.34
CA ALA A 19 -3.44 -11.23 3.90
C ALA A 19 -3.80 -9.86 3.32
N ARG A 20 -4.67 -9.08 3.98
CA ARG A 20 -5.01 -7.71 3.57
C ARG A 20 -3.79 -6.79 3.54
N TYR A 21 -2.73 -7.12 4.29
CA TYR A 21 -1.65 -6.20 4.61
C TYR A 21 -0.28 -6.65 4.13
N VAL A 22 -0.17 -7.82 3.52
CA VAL A 22 1.12 -8.38 3.14
C VAL A 22 1.50 -8.13 1.68
N GLY A 23 0.55 -7.79 0.81
CA GLY A 23 0.83 -7.59 -0.61
C GLY A 23 1.21 -8.87 -1.33
N GLY A 24 1.98 -8.74 -2.40
CA GLY A 24 2.49 -9.89 -3.16
C GLY A 24 1.48 -10.55 -4.08
N GLU A 25 0.41 -9.85 -4.46
CA GLU A 25 -0.54 -10.40 -5.43
C GLU A 25 0.11 -10.54 -6.79
N TRP A 26 -0.45 -11.44 -7.61
CA TRP A 26 0.04 -11.75 -8.95
C TRP A 26 0.21 -10.53 -9.85
N ASN A 27 -0.72 -9.57 -9.76
CA ASN A 27 -0.71 -8.36 -10.59
C ASN A 27 -0.04 -7.15 -9.93
N SER A 28 0.60 -7.33 -8.78
CA SER A 28 1.32 -6.24 -8.12
C SER A 28 2.50 -5.78 -8.95
N VAL A 29 2.69 -4.47 -9.02
CA VAL A 29 3.85 -3.85 -9.67
C VAL A 29 4.73 -3.27 -8.58
N VAL A 30 5.90 -3.85 -8.41
CA VAL A 30 6.88 -3.40 -7.42
C VAL A 30 8.08 -2.82 -8.15
N LYS A 31 8.37 -1.53 -7.90
CA LYS A 31 9.48 -0.82 -8.51
C LYS A 31 10.39 -0.24 -7.44
N ASP A 32 11.66 -0.09 -7.77
CA ASP A 32 12.62 0.62 -6.93
C ASP A 32 12.31 2.12 -6.97
N HIS A 33 11.96 2.69 -5.82
CA HIS A 33 11.63 4.12 -5.72
C HIS A 33 12.82 5.02 -6.07
N ASP A 34 14.05 4.54 -5.90
CA ASP A 34 15.24 5.32 -6.27
C ASP A 34 15.48 5.32 -7.79
N ALA A 35 14.86 4.41 -8.53
CA ALA A 35 15.02 4.28 -9.98
C ALA A 35 13.95 5.01 -10.80
N VAL A 36 12.91 5.53 -10.15
CA VAL A 36 11.81 6.25 -10.82
C VAL A 36 11.88 7.74 -10.51
N LYS A 37 11.23 8.55 -11.36
CA LYS A 37 11.17 10.00 -11.17
C LYS A 37 10.05 10.45 -10.25
N LEU A 38 9.00 9.64 -10.15
CA LEU A 38 7.80 9.99 -9.38
C LEU A 38 7.24 8.76 -8.68
N THR A 39 6.98 8.90 -7.39
CA THR A 39 6.25 7.89 -6.60
C THR A 39 4.87 8.41 -6.27
N VAL A 40 3.85 7.58 -6.50
CA VAL A 40 2.44 7.93 -6.27
C VAL A 40 1.82 6.93 -5.30
N ALA A 41 1.28 7.44 -4.20
CA ALA A 41 0.42 6.66 -3.32
C ALA A 41 -1.02 6.83 -3.80
N TYR A 42 -1.58 5.78 -4.39
CA TYR A 42 -2.97 5.76 -4.86
C TYR A 42 -3.83 5.21 -3.74
N CYS A 43 -4.53 6.11 -3.05
CA CYS A 43 -5.30 5.77 -1.86
C CYS A 43 -6.76 5.51 -2.22
N PHE A 44 -7.29 4.40 -1.74
CA PHE A 44 -8.71 4.09 -1.80
C PHE A 44 -9.22 3.95 -0.36
N PRO A 45 -10.21 4.76 0.05
CA PRO A 45 -10.61 4.83 1.45
C PRO A 45 -11.54 3.69 1.86
N ASP A 46 -11.14 2.46 1.58
CA ASP A 46 -11.87 1.26 1.97
C ASP A 46 -10.88 0.11 2.15
N VAL A 47 -11.37 -1.00 2.70
CA VAL A 47 -10.55 -2.16 2.96
C VAL A 47 -10.19 -2.90 1.66
N TYR A 48 -9.17 -3.75 1.77
CA TYR A 48 -8.57 -4.49 0.65
C TYR A 48 -9.60 -5.20 -0.25
N GLU A 49 -10.55 -5.95 0.32
CA GLU A 49 -11.49 -6.73 -0.47
C GLU A 49 -12.40 -5.86 -1.35
N VAL A 50 -12.82 -4.71 -0.83
CA VAL A 50 -13.66 -3.76 -1.57
C VAL A 50 -12.82 -3.06 -2.65
N ALA A 51 -11.64 -2.59 -2.29
CA ALA A 51 -10.76 -1.88 -3.21
C ALA A 51 -10.29 -2.77 -4.35
N MET A 52 -9.97 -4.03 -4.08
CA MET A 52 -9.50 -4.99 -5.09
C MET A 52 -10.52 -5.26 -6.18
N SER A 53 -11.82 -5.18 -5.87
CA SER A 53 -12.86 -5.39 -6.88
C SER A 53 -13.22 -4.12 -7.66
N HIS A 54 -12.62 -2.98 -7.35
CA HIS A 54 -12.93 -1.72 -8.03
C HIS A 54 -12.16 -1.62 -9.35
N LEU A 55 -12.87 -1.77 -10.46
CA LEU A 55 -12.27 -1.81 -11.79
C LEU A 55 -11.54 -0.51 -12.14
N GLY A 56 -12.11 0.65 -11.83
CA GLY A 56 -11.47 1.96 -12.11
C GLY A 56 -10.13 2.11 -11.42
N LEU A 57 -10.02 1.66 -10.17
CA LEU A 57 -8.77 1.67 -9.43
C LEU A 57 -7.71 0.82 -10.14
N ARG A 58 -8.09 -0.38 -10.59
CA ARG A 58 -7.18 -1.31 -11.27
C ARG A 58 -6.70 -0.77 -12.61
N ILE A 59 -7.59 -0.12 -13.37
CA ILE A 59 -7.24 0.49 -14.66
C ILE A 59 -6.23 1.64 -14.44
N LEU A 60 -6.48 2.53 -13.51
CA LEU A 60 -5.58 3.64 -13.23
C LEU A 60 -4.24 3.18 -12.69
N TYR A 61 -4.23 2.17 -11.84
CA TYR A 61 -3.01 1.56 -11.33
C TYR A 61 -2.14 1.02 -12.47
N ALA A 62 -2.75 0.28 -13.39
CA ALA A 62 -2.04 -0.26 -14.55
C ALA A 62 -1.51 0.84 -15.46
N LEU A 63 -2.32 1.86 -15.74
CA LEU A 63 -1.91 2.99 -16.59
C LEU A 63 -0.74 3.78 -16.01
N LEU A 64 -0.77 4.06 -14.71
CA LEU A 64 0.32 4.78 -14.05
C LEU A 64 1.61 3.97 -14.07
N ASN A 65 1.53 2.68 -13.81
CA ASN A 65 2.70 1.80 -13.76
C ASN A 65 3.21 1.39 -15.13
N GLU A 66 2.47 1.63 -16.21
CA GLU A 66 2.93 1.47 -17.57
C GLU A 66 4.09 2.43 -17.90
N ARG A 67 4.15 3.56 -17.24
CA ARG A 67 5.26 4.50 -17.37
C ARG A 67 6.47 4.00 -16.60
N PRO A 68 7.64 3.87 -17.26
CA PRO A 68 8.85 3.34 -16.58
C PRO A 68 9.42 4.29 -15.52
N ASP A 69 9.07 5.57 -15.57
CA ASP A 69 9.56 6.60 -14.65
C ASP A 69 8.61 6.85 -13.46
N VAL A 70 7.52 6.10 -13.36
CA VAL A 70 6.51 6.25 -12.29
C VAL A 70 6.34 4.93 -11.55
N ALA A 71 6.32 5.01 -10.23
CA ALA A 71 5.91 3.92 -9.36
C ALA A 71 4.62 4.31 -8.66
N ALA A 72 3.51 3.68 -9.02
CA ALA A 72 2.23 3.87 -8.34
C ALA A 72 1.96 2.66 -7.45
N GLU A 73 1.68 2.90 -6.19
CA GLU A 73 1.39 1.87 -5.20
C GLU A 73 0.06 2.15 -4.53
N ARG A 74 -0.61 1.08 -4.14
CA ARG A 74 -1.95 1.14 -3.57
C ARG A 74 -1.89 1.29 -2.06
N VAL A 75 -2.78 2.11 -1.53
CA VAL A 75 -2.96 2.26 -0.09
C VAL A 75 -4.43 2.07 0.23
N TYR A 76 -4.74 1.09 1.07
CA TYR A 76 -6.10 0.79 1.48
C TYR A 76 -6.28 1.11 2.96
N ALA A 77 -7.52 1.42 3.35
CA ALA A 77 -7.83 1.64 4.75
C ALA A 77 -7.71 0.33 5.54
N PRO A 78 -7.05 0.32 6.69
CA PRO A 78 -7.03 -0.86 7.55
C PRO A 78 -8.39 -1.08 8.20
N TRP A 79 -8.74 -2.33 8.46
CA TRP A 79 -9.88 -2.67 9.29
C TRP A 79 -9.61 -2.25 10.74
N PRO A 80 -10.62 -2.02 11.58
CA PRO A 80 -10.40 -1.52 12.94
C PRO A 80 -9.42 -2.32 13.79
N ASP A 81 -9.34 -3.63 13.63
CA ASP A 81 -8.38 -4.46 14.37
C ASP A 81 -6.93 -4.12 14.00
N MET A 82 -6.65 -3.97 12.71
CA MET A 82 -5.32 -3.59 12.24
C MET A 82 -5.00 -2.13 12.57
N GLU A 83 -5.99 -1.24 12.50
CA GLU A 83 -5.82 0.16 12.87
C GLU A 83 -5.37 0.28 14.33
N GLU A 84 -5.98 -0.50 15.22
CA GLU A 84 -5.60 -0.51 16.64
C GLU A 84 -4.15 -0.98 16.82
N VAL A 85 -3.74 -2.04 16.13
CA VAL A 85 -2.36 -2.53 16.17
C VAL A 85 -1.40 -1.45 15.66
N MET A 86 -1.72 -0.81 14.56
CA MET A 86 -0.88 0.24 13.98
C MET A 86 -0.71 1.42 14.94
N ARG A 87 -1.81 1.87 15.55
CA ARG A 87 -1.76 2.98 16.52
C ARG A 87 -0.94 2.61 17.76
N SER A 88 -1.14 1.43 18.30
CA SER A 88 -0.46 0.99 19.52
C SER A 88 1.05 0.79 19.32
N GLN A 89 1.46 0.38 18.11
CA GLN A 89 2.85 0.11 17.78
C GLN A 89 3.54 1.26 17.04
N GLY A 90 2.81 2.34 16.75
CA GLY A 90 3.38 3.49 16.04
C GLY A 90 3.62 3.25 14.55
N TYR A 91 2.93 2.32 13.92
CA TYR A 91 3.06 2.09 12.48
C TYR A 91 2.32 3.19 11.71
N PRO A 92 2.99 3.86 10.75
CA PRO A 92 2.30 4.79 9.85
C PRO A 92 1.48 4.03 8.81
N LEU A 93 0.54 4.72 8.18
CA LEU A 93 -0.17 4.18 7.03
C LEU A 93 0.83 3.95 5.89
N PHE A 94 0.77 2.81 5.23
CA PHE A 94 1.77 2.37 4.27
C PHE A 94 1.14 1.74 3.03
N SER A 95 1.93 1.71 1.95
CA SER A 95 1.52 1.09 0.69
C SER A 95 1.57 -0.43 0.77
N LEU A 96 0.77 -1.07 -0.07
CA LEU A 96 0.67 -2.53 -0.11
C LEU A 96 1.92 -3.18 -0.74
N GLU A 97 2.47 -2.59 -1.78
CA GLU A 97 3.57 -3.17 -2.56
C GLU A 97 4.89 -3.18 -1.81
N THR A 98 5.37 -2.01 -1.40
CA THR A 98 6.68 -1.88 -0.74
C THR A 98 6.60 -1.57 0.73
N LYS A 99 5.39 -1.38 1.26
CA LYS A 99 5.14 -0.96 2.65
C LYS A 99 5.81 0.38 3.00
N THR A 100 5.88 1.25 1.99
CA THR A 100 6.40 2.60 2.18
C THR A 100 5.35 3.46 2.87
N PRO A 101 5.72 4.22 3.91
CA PRO A 101 4.80 5.16 4.54
C PRO A 101 4.25 6.17 3.53
N VAL A 102 2.97 6.48 3.62
CA VAL A 102 2.31 7.40 2.68
C VAL A 102 3.02 8.75 2.62
N ARG A 103 3.51 9.22 3.75
CA ARG A 103 4.23 10.52 3.84
C ARG A 103 5.52 10.57 3.00
N ASP A 104 6.07 9.41 2.62
CA ASP A 104 7.33 9.33 1.88
C ASP A 104 7.14 9.26 0.36
N PHE A 105 5.90 9.36 -0.12
CA PHE A 105 5.60 9.44 -1.53
C PHE A 105 5.64 10.89 -2.02
N ASP A 106 5.97 11.07 -3.30
CA ASP A 106 5.98 12.40 -3.92
C ASP A 106 4.56 12.94 -4.11
N MET A 107 3.60 12.07 -4.38
CA MET A 107 2.20 12.43 -4.63
C MET A 107 1.27 11.45 -3.94
N VAL A 108 0.20 11.96 -3.35
CA VAL A 108 -0.85 11.17 -2.73
C VAL A 108 -2.17 11.52 -3.42
N GLY A 109 -2.81 10.53 -4.02
CA GLY A 109 -4.08 10.69 -4.72
C GLY A 109 -5.18 9.85 -4.09
N PHE A 110 -6.41 10.36 -4.14
CA PHE A 110 -7.59 9.68 -3.65
C PHE A 110 -8.59 9.41 -4.76
#